data_cee9c741df3fec7a50c74a641d896242
#
_entry.id   cee9c741df3fec7a50c74a641d896242
#
_cell.length_a   1.000
_cell.length_b   1.000
_cell.length_c   1.000
_cell.angle_alpha   90.00
_cell.angle_beta   90.00
_cell.angle_gamma   90.00
#
_symmetry.space_group_name_H-M   'P 1'
#
loop_
_entity.id
_entity.type
_entity.pdbx_description
1 polymer ?
#
loop_
_entity_poly.entity_id
_entity_poly.type
_entity_poly.pdbx_seq_one_letter_code
_entity_poly.pdbx_strand_id
1 'polypeptide(L)'
;GDGSTSNSTISVSATPTGASYNPVNGHYYRAVAATNIDWDDARAAAKSDAQKFNGLNGYLVTITTEQENDWIADKIATSAWTGGSDSETERIWKWMDGPEAGQTYTCQKFVNYQSGGTGATISGCSEQSYLNWDPGEPNQFNDTNEDFMHLYGTGSKKGSWNDYVIGDDKVDAYIIEYGGQGGTATVFGAASISITSTEATDN
;
A
#
# COMPACT_ATOMS: atom_id res chain seq x y z
N GLY A 1 56.43 6.26 5.98
CA GLY A 1 55.15 5.88 5.41
C GLY A 1 54.06 6.08 6.42
N ASP A 2 53.19 7.06 6.17
CA ASP A 2 52.05 7.39 7.00
C ASP A 2 50.98 6.33 6.77
N GLY A 3 50.80 5.45 7.75
CA GLY A 3 49.74 4.47 7.74
C GLY A 3 48.37 5.07 8.00
N SER A 4 47.78 5.69 6.99
CA SER A 4 46.42 6.21 7.09
C SER A 4 45.44 5.02 7.02
N THR A 5 44.87 4.65 8.17
CA THR A 5 43.72 3.74 8.22
C THR A 5 42.45 4.53 7.91
N SER A 6 41.87 4.34 6.74
CA SER A 6 40.55 4.85 6.44
C SER A 6 39.49 3.87 6.94
N ASN A 7 38.77 4.24 7.98
CA ASN A 7 37.59 3.48 8.43
C ASN A 7 36.37 3.93 7.63
N SER A 8 35.88 3.07 6.74
CA SER A 8 34.60 3.27 6.08
C SER A 8 33.51 2.59 6.90
N THR A 9 32.59 3.35 7.44
CA THR A 9 31.43 2.83 8.15
C THR A 9 30.26 2.71 7.18
N ILE A 10 29.80 1.49 6.92
CA ILE A 10 28.56 1.23 6.20
C ILE A 10 27.47 1.06 7.24
N SER A 11 26.55 2.03 7.27
CA SER A 11 25.39 1.92 8.13
C SER A 11 24.30 1.12 7.43
N VAL A 12 23.94 -0.04 7.97
CA VAL A 12 22.81 -0.85 7.50
C VAL A 12 21.63 -0.54 8.42
N SER A 13 20.57 0.04 7.87
CA SER A 13 19.34 0.26 8.62
C SER A 13 18.66 -1.08 8.86
N ALA A 14 18.47 -1.46 10.11
CA ALA A 14 17.57 -2.57 10.44
C ALA A 14 16.13 -2.11 10.20
N THR A 15 15.32 -2.95 9.54
CA THR A 15 13.88 -2.70 9.41
C THR A 15 13.28 -2.65 10.82
N PRO A 16 12.71 -1.52 11.26
CA PRO A 16 12.10 -1.44 12.58
C PRO A 16 10.92 -2.39 12.70
N THR A 17 10.68 -2.88 13.92
CA THR A 17 9.58 -3.77 14.24
C THR A 17 8.23 -3.18 13.79
N GLY A 18 7.49 -3.91 12.98
CA GLY A 18 6.10 -3.62 12.65
C GLY A 18 5.81 -3.08 11.23
N ALA A 19 6.83 -2.72 10.43
CA ALA A 19 6.66 -2.46 9.01
C ALA A 19 7.67 -3.24 8.19
N SER A 20 7.30 -3.65 7.00
CA SER A 20 8.14 -4.42 6.08
C SER A 20 8.59 -3.52 4.92
N TYR A 21 9.87 -3.57 4.59
CA TYR A 21 10.46 -2.84 3.46
C TYR A 21 10.21 -3.58 2.15
N ASN A 22 9.67 -2.88 1.16
CA ASN A 22 9.54 -3.38 -0.20
C ASN A 22 10.71 -2.85 -1.05
N PRO A 23 11.63 -3.71 -1.49
CA PRO A 23 12.79 -3.28 -2.26
C PRO A 23 12.46 -2.86 -3.71
N VAL A 24 11.24 -3.16 -4.19
CA VAL A 24 10.84 -2.85 -5.56
C VAL A 24 10.59 -1.34 -5.73
N ASN A 25 9.94 -0.71 -4.75
CA ASN A 25 9.61 0.72 -4.79
C ASN A 25 10.26 1.55 -3.68
N GLY A 26 10.92 0.90 -2.71
CA GLY A 26 11.60 1.58 -1.60
C GLY A 26 10.68 2.05 -0.48
N HIS A 27 9.42 1.63 -0.47
CA HIS A 27 8.43 1.98 0.55
C HIS A 27 8.37 0.93 1.67
N TYR A 28 7.76 1.31 2.78
CA TYR A 28 7.47 0.40 3.89
C TYR A 28 5.97 0.20 4.01
N TYR A 29 5.57 -0.99 4.46
CA TYR A 29 4.16 -1.38 4.58
C TYR A 29 3.89 -2.05 5.92
N ARG A 30 2.71 -1.78 6.48
CA ARG A 30 2.22 -2.42 7.70
C ARG A 30 0.78 -2.86 7.51
N ALA A 31 0.51 -4.15 7.67
CA ALA A 31 -0.85 -4.64 7.85
C ALA A 31 -1.23 -4.49 9.33
N VAL A 32 -2.36 -3.87 9.59
CA VAL A 32 -2.89 -3.63 10.94
C VAL A 32 -4.21 -4.37 11.07
N ALA A 33 -4.27 -5.31 12.01
CA ALA A 33 -5.51 -5.99 12.34
C ALA A 33 -6.41 -5.04 13.15
N ALA A 34 -7.66 -4.90 12.72
CA ALA A 34 -8.66 -4.07 13.36
C ALA A 34 -10.04 -4.63 12.99
N THR A 35 -10.61 -5.43 13.90
CA THR A 35 -11.88 -6.12 13.65
C THR A 35 -13.00 -5.11 13.38
N ASN A 36 -13.73 -5.34 12.29
CA ASN A 36 -14.89 -4.55 11.87
C ASN A 36 -14.59 -3.05 11.75
N ILE A 37 -13.39 -2.70 11.29
CA ILE A 37 -13.04 -1.29 11.10
C ILE A 37 -13.66 -0.76 9.82
N ASP A 38 -14.32 0.38 9.89
CA ASP A 38 -14.79 1.10 8.72
C ASP A 38 -13.63 1.77 7.97
N TRP A 39 -13.82 2.01 6.69
CA TRP A 39 -12.77 2.58 5.85
C TRP A 39 -12.31 3.97 6.31
N ASP A 40 -13.25 4.84 6.70
CA ASP A 40 -12.93 6.19 7.19
C ASP A 40 -12.09 6.15 8.47
N ASP A 41 -12.41 5.23 9.39
CA ASP A 41 -11.66 5.01 10.62
C ASP A 41 -10.28 4.43 10.32
N ALA A 42 -10.19 3.49 9.38
CA ALA A 42 -8.92 2.93 8.91
C ALA A 42 -8.02 4.02 8.30
N ARG A 43 -8.60 4.89 7.47
CA ARG A 43 -7.91 6.03 6.86
C ARG A 43 -7.41 7.03 7.91
N ALA A 44 -8.26 7.38 8.86
CA ALA A 44 -7.88 8.26 9.96
C ALA A 44 -6.78 7.65 10.82
N ALA A 45 -6.90 6.35 11.15
CA ALA A 45 -5.91 5.62 11.92
C ALA A 45 -4.56 5.58 11.19
N ALA A 46 -4.53 5.24 9.90
CA ALA A 46 -3.30 5.16 9.10
C ALA A 46 -2.51 6.48 9.11
N LYS A 47 -3.20 7.62 9.13
CA LYS A 47 -2.62 8.96 9.12
C LYS A 47 -2.30 9.52 10.50
N SER A 48 -2.66 8.80 11.56
CA SER A 48 -2.45 9.26 12.94
C SER A 48 -0.98 9.29 13.33
N ASP A 49 -0.63 10.15 14.27
CA ASP A 49 0.73 10.22 14.84
C ASP A 49 1.15 8.90 15.51
N ALA A 50 0.19 8.14 16.02
CA ALA A 50 0.45 6.82 16.64
C ALA A 50 0.94 5.77 15.63
N GLN A 51 0.67 5.96 14.36
CA GLN A 51 1.08 5.07 13.27
C GLN A 51 2.31 5.58 12.50
N LYS A 52 2.89 6.71 12.89
CA LYS A 52 4.14 7.17 12.27
C LYS A 52 5.23 6.11 12.36
N PHE A 53 6.00 6.02 11.29
CA PHE A 53 7.08 5.07 11.16
C PHE A 53 8.36 5.78 10.72
N ASN A 54 9.40 5.77 11.56
CA ASN A 54 10.67 6.46 11.28
C ASN A 54 10.52 7.93 10.87
N GLY A 55 9.58 8.64 11.49
CA GLY A 55 9.27 10.02 11.15
C GLY A 55 8.41 10.21 9.89
N LEU A 56 8.12 9.13 9.17
CA LEU A 56 7.21 9.15 8.01
C LEU A 56 5.75 9.10 8.47
N ASN A 57 4.91 9.88 7.84
CA ASN A 57 3.47 9.75 7.97
C ASN A 57 2.99 8.53 7.17
N GLY A 58 2.06 7.78 7.74
CA GLY A 58 1.39 6.70 7.03
C GLY A 58 0.17 7.20 6.26
N TYR A 59 -0.27 6.40 5.31
CA TYR A 59 -1.52 6.56 4.57
C TYR A 59 -2.05 5.18 4.17
N LEU A 60 -3.33 5.05 3.83
CA LEU A 60 -3.84 3.80 3.27
C LEU A 60 -3.16 3.52 1.93
N VAL A 61 -2.70 2.29 1.77
CA VAL A 61 -1.87 1.86 0.64
C VAL A 61 -2.46 2.23 -0.72
N THR A 62 -1.60 2.68 -1.62
CA THR A 62 -1.86 2.83 -3.04
C THR A 62 -1.13 1.73 -3.81
N ILE A 63 -1.78 1.11 -4.79
CA ILE A 63 -1.23 -0.05 -5.50
C ILE A 63 -1.13 0.27 -6.98
N THR A 64 0.08 0.44 -7.47
CA THR A 64 0.33 0.94 -8.83
C THR A 64 0.97 -0.07 -9.76
N THR A 65 1.48 -1.17 -9.23
CA THR A 65 2.15 -2.23 -9.99
C THR A 65 1.76 -3.63 -9.51
N GLU A 66 1.88 -4.62 -10.40
CA GLU A 66 1.67 -6.03 -10.08
C GLU A 66 2.62 -6.51 -8.98
N GLN A 67 3.89 -6.15 -9.08
CA GLN A 67 4.91 -6.56 -8.11
C GLN A 67 4.62 -6.02 -6.71
N GLU A 68 4.10 -4.81 -6.62
CA GLU A 68 3.67 -4.21 -5.36
C GLU A 68 2.46 -4.94 -4.79
N ASN A 69 1.44 -5.20 -5.61
CA ASN A 69 0.25 -5.94 -5.24
C ASN A 69 0.58 -7.32 -4.68
N ASP A 70 1.39 -8.09 -5.40
CA ASP A 70 1.79 -9.43 -4.98
C ASP A 70 2.57 -9.40 -3.67
N TRP A 71 3.47 -8.42 -3.54
CA TRP A 71 4.25 -8.25 -2.32
C TRP A 71 3.37 -7.92 -1.11
N ILE A 72 2.35 -7.06 -1.28
CA ILE A 72 1.39 -6.72 -0.23
C ILE A 72 0.51 -7.92 0.11
N ALA A 73 -0.01 -8.61 -0.91
CA ALA A 73 -0.86 -9.78 -0.74
C ALA A 73 -0.20 -10.87 0.12
N ASP A 74 1.12 -11.04 -0.01
CA ASP A 74 1.88 -11.99 0.83
C ASP A 74 1.92 -11.61 2.32
N LYS A 75 1.68 -10.35 2.67
CA LYS A 75 1.78 -9.83 4.05
C LYS A 75 0.46 -9.79 4.79
N ILE A 76 -0.65 -9.99 4.10
CA ILE A 76 -1.99 -9.99 4.71
C ILE A 76 -2.54 -11.39 4.87
N ALA A 77 -3.31 -11.61 5.93
CA ALA A 77 -3.95 -12.89 6.26
C ALA A 77 -5.49 -12.81 6.31
N THR A 78 -6.04 -11.62 6.10
CA THR A 78 -7.48 -11.33 6.03
C THR A 78 -7.69 -10.19 5.04
N SER A 79 -8.94 -9.94 4.64
CA SER A 79 -9.28 -8.79 3.80
C SER A 79 -8.89 -7.49 4.50
N ALA A 80 -8.34 -6.55 3.74
CA ALA A 80 -7.77 -5.33 4.28
C ALA A 80 -8.11 -4.12 3.41
N TRP A 81 -8.52 -3.01 4.04
CA TRP A 81 -8.75 -1.74 3.38
C TRP A 81 -7.50 -1.17 2.73
N THR A 82 -7.68 -0.55 1.58
CA THR A 82 -6.67 0.18 0.81
C THR A 82 -7.07 1.64 0.64
N GLY A 83 -6.27 2.45 -0.05
CA GLY A 83 -6.54 3.87 -0.25
C GLY A 83 -7.47 4.22 -1.41
N GLY A 84 -8.07 3.22 -2.05
CA GLY A 84 -8.96 3.43 -3.19
C GLY A 84 -10.40 3.75 -2.79
N SER A 85 -11.02 4.72 -3.48
CA SER A 85 -12.43 5.07 -3.31
C SER A 85 -13.00 5.79 -4.52
N ASP A 86 -14.30 5.62 -4.79
CA ASP A 86 -15.06 6.42 -5.76
C ASP A 86 -16.19 7.24 -5.12
N SER A 87 -16.17 7.38 -3.79
CA SER A 87 -17.15 8.16 -3.01
C SER A 87 -17.28 9.63 -3.44
N GLU A 88 -16.26 10.23 -4.03
CA GLU A 88 -16.32 11.59 -4.59
C GLU A 88 -17.12 11.64 -5.89
N THR A 89 -17.03 10.62 -6.70
CA THR A 89 -17.73 10.51 -7.98
C THR A 89 -17.85 9.04 -8.35
N GLU A 90 -19.08 8.57 -8.29
CA GLU A 90 -19.46 7.18 -8.62
C GLU A 90 -18.78 6.68 -9.91
N ARG A 91 -18.12 5.52 -9.84
CA ARG A 91 -17.38 4.85 -10.92
C ARG A 91 -16.09 5.53 -11.35
N ILE A 92 -15.63 6.54 -10.62
CA ILE A 92 -14.34 7.19 -10.85
C ILE A 92 -13.47 6.94 -9.62
N TRP A 93 -12.82 5.80 -9.63
CA TRP A 93 -11.96 5.35 -8.55
C TRP A 93 -10.67 6.15 -8.49
N LYS A 94 -10.35 6.67 -7.32
CA LYS A 94 -9.15 7.45 -7.05
C LYS A 94 -8.41 6.92 -5.85
N TRP A 95 -7.11 7.14 -5.84
CA TRP A 95 -6.31 7.04 -4.63
C TRP A 95 -6.58 8.28 -3.77
N MET A 96 -6.96 8.06 -2.51
CA MET A 96 -7.43 9.14 -1.64
C MET A 96 -6.32 9.79 -0.82
N ASP A 97 -5.17 9.15 -0.69
CA ASP A 97 -4.01 9.62 0.05
C ASP A 97 -2.71 9.21 -0.68
N GLY A 98 -1.56 9.49 -0.09
CA GLY A 98 -0.27 9.10 -0.63
C GLY A 98 0.24 10.02 -1.74
N PRO A 99 1.32 9.61 -2.42
CA PRO A 99 1.87 10.33 -3.58
C PRO A 99 0.90 10.40 -4.76
N GLU A 100 0.02 9.41 -4.86
CA GLU A 100 -0.99 9.25 -5.92
C GLU A 100 -2.31 9.94 -5.58
N ALA A 101 -2.40 10.68 -4.47
CA ALA A 101 -3.63 11.32 -4.02
C ALA A 101 -4.31 12.12 -5.14
N GLY A 102 -5.59 11.83 -5.38
CA GLY A 102 -6.40 12.44 -6.43
C GLY A 102 -6.20 11.85 -7.82
N GLN A 103 -5.24 10.95 -8.02
CA GLN A 103 -5.08 10.26 -9.30
C GLN A 103 -6.19 9.23 -9.49
N THR A 104 -6.86 9.32 -10.64
CA THR A 104 -7.83 8.32 -11.07
C THR A 104 -7.09 7.08 -11.56
N TYR A 105 -7.48 5.91 -11.05
CA TYR A 105 -6.90 4.65 -11.50
C TYR A 105 -7.90 3.73 -12.22
N THR A 106 -9.18 3.89 -11.97
CA THR A 106 -10.23 3.13 -12.66
C THR A 106 -11.41 4.04 -12.99
N CYS A 107 -11.92 3.92 -14.22
CA CYS A 107 -13.07 4.67 -14.71
C CYS A 107 -13.99 3.76 -15.51
N GLN A 108 -14.77 2.97 -14.83
CA GLN A 108 -15.57 1.94 -15.50
C GLN A 108 -17.07 2.29 -15.53
N LYS A 109 -17.70 2.01 -16.68
CA LYS A 109 -19.15 1.93 -16.75
C LYS A 109 -19.57 0.53 -16.33
N PHE A 110 -20.38 0.42 -15.28
CA PHE A 110 -21.07 -0.84 -14.99
C PHE A 110 -22.09 -1.13 -16.08
N VAL A 111 -22.11 -2.34 -16.59
CA VAL A 111 -23.07 -2.75 -17.61
C VAL A 111 -24.27 -3.42 -16.97
N ASN A 112 -24.11 -4.00 -15.78
CA ASN A 112 -25.22 -4.66 -15.10
C ASN A 112 -24.86 -5.00 -13.65
N TYR A 113 -25.59 -4.48 -12.68
CA TYR A 113 -25.42 -4.74 -11.24
C TYR A 113 -25.55 -6.22 -10.87
N GLN A 114 -26.29 -6.99 -11.64
CA GLN A 114 -26.62 -8.39 -11.30
C GLN A 114 -25.68 -9.42 -11.92
N SER A 115 -24.80 -9.03 -12.80
CA SER A 115 -23.94 -9.96 -13.55
C SER A 115 -22.45 -9.68 -13.47
N GLY A 116 -22.04 -8.69 -12.65
CA GLY A 116 -20.61 -8.40 -12.44
C GLY A 116 -19.86 -8.13 -13.73
N GLY A 117 -20.39 -7.29 -14.59
CA GLY A 117 -19.74 -6.95 -15.85
C GLY A 117 -19.00 -5.63 -15.76
N THR A 118 -17.68 -5.65 -15.93
CA THR A 118 -16.92 -4.42 -16.19
C THR A 118 -17.42 -3.80 -17.49
N GLY A 119 -17.95 -2.58 -17.37
CA GLY A 119 -18.41 -1.82 -18.53
C GLY A 119 -17.27 -1.13 -19.29
N ALA A 120 -17.63 -0.47 -20.37
CA ALA A 120 -16.69 0.34 -21.13
C ALA A 120 -16.17 1.49 -20.28
N THR A 121 -14.88 1.80 -20.42
CA THR A 121 -14.23 2.97 -19.80
C THR A 121 -15.01 4.25 -20.07
N ILE A 122 -15.15 5.11 -19.08
CA ILE A 122 -15.81 6.41 -19.22
C ILE A 122 -14.95 7.29 -20.16
N SER A 123 -15.58 7.87 -21.19
CA SER A 123 -14.88 8.68 -22.16
C SER A 123 -14.19 9.87 -21.49
N GLY A 124 -12.90 10.06 -21.82
CA GLY A 124 -12.09 11.16 -21.29
C GLY A 124 -11.42 10.87 -19.94
N CYS A 125 -11.57 9.66 -19.39
CA CYS A 125 -10.88 9.21 -18.21
C CYS A 125 -9.64 8.38 -18.58
N SER A 126 -8.56 8.54 -17.84
CA SER A 126 -7.33 7.74 -17.99
C SER A 126 -7.20 6.80 -16.82
N GLU A 127 -7.08 5.52 -17.10
CA GLU A 127 -6.83 4.50 -16.08
C GLU A 127 -5.32 4.30 -15.88
N GLN A 128 -4.92 3.86 -14.70
CA GLN A 128 -3.54 3.42 -14.49
C GLN A 128 -3.28 2.10 -15.27
N SER A 129 -2.00 1.80 -15.51
CA SER A 129 -1.60 0.65 -16.32
C SER A 129 -1.85 -0.70 -15.65
N TYR A 130 -1.91 -0.73 -14.32
CA TYR A 130 -2.14 -1.95 -13.54
C TYR A 130 -3.45 -1.87 -12.77
N LEU A 131 -4.29 -2.87 -12.95
CA LEU A 131 -5.52 -3.09 -12.21
C LEU A 131 -5.62 -4.57 -11.84
N ASN A 132 -6.14 -4.87 -10.66
CA ASN A 132 -6.33 -6.25 -10.20
C ASN A 132 -7.69 -6.49 -9.55
N TRP A 133 -8.72 -5.89 -10.11
CA TRP A 133 -10.09 -6.17 -9.68
C TRP A 133 -10.43 -7.65 -9.84
N ASP A 134 -11.11 -8.23 -8.86
CA ASP A 134 -11.62 -9.59 -8.98
C ASP A 134 -12.59 -9.66 -10.17
N PRO A 135 -12.70 -10.79 -10.89
CA PRO A 135 -13.63 -10.91 -12.01
C PRO A 135 -15.07 -10.54 -11.62
N GLY A 136 -15.56 -9.46 -12.21
CA GLY A 136 -16.88 -8.91 -11.93
C GLY A 136 -16.90 -7.64 -11.10
N GLU A 137 -15.76 -7.25 -10.50
CA GLU A 137 -15.62 -6.04 -9.71
C GLU A 137 -15.01 -4.87 -10.53
N PRO A 138 -15.22 -3.64 -10.09
CA PRO A 138 -16.16 -3.17 -9.06
C PRO A 138 -17.61 -3.27 -9.54
N ASN A 139 -18.59 -3.63 -8.66
CA ASN A 139 -19.94 -4.02 -9.13
C ASN A 139 -21.14 -3.39 -8.42
N GLN A 140 -20.98 -2.73 -7.27
CA GLN A 140 -22.10 -2.19 -6.50
C GLN A 140 -23.13 -3.29 -6.14
N PHE A 141 -22.67 -4.35 -5.49
CA PHE A 141 -23.49 -5.53 -5.24
C PHE A 141 -24.83 -5.23 -4.55
N ASN A 142 -25.95 -5.72 -5.12
CA ASN A 142 -27.32 -5.51 -4.63
C ASN A 142 -27.75 -4.04 -4.50
N ASP A 143 -27.30 -3.17 -5.40
CA ASP A 143 -27.57 -1.72 -5.34
C ASP A 143 -27.10 -1.06 -4.03
N THR A 144 -26.12 -1.66 -3.35
CA THR A 144 -25.44 -1.02 -2.22
C THR A 144 -24.37 -0.07 -2.72
N ASN A 145 -24.15 1.02 -2.00
CA ASN A 145 -23.12 1.99 -2.34
C ASN A 145 -21.76 1.45 -1.86
N GLU A 146 -21.03 0.76 -2.72
CA GLU A 146 -19.75 0.12 -2.41
C GLU A 146 -18.59 1.03 -2.85
N ASP A 147 -18.32 2.07 -2.07
CA ASP A 147 -17.41 3.16 -2.43
C ASP A 147 -15.94 2.91 -2.07
N PHE A 148 -15.61 1.80 -1.41
CA PHE A 148 -14.30 1.64 -0.80
C PHE A 148 -13.62 0.34 -1.20
N MET A 149 -12.35 0.46 -1.61
CA MET A 149 -11.59 -0.69 -2.08
C MET A 149 -10.95 -1.45 -0.92
N HIS A 150 -11.14 -2.76 -0.92
CA HIS A 150 -10.33 -3.68 -0.13
C HIS A 150 -9.59 -4.70 -0.98
N LEU A 151 -8.53 -5.26 -0.42
CA LEU A 151 -7.77 -6.37 -0.97
C LEU A 151 -8.21 -7.67 -0.30
N TYR A 152 -8.54 -8.70 -1.08
CA TYR A 152 -8.80 -10.03 -0.51
C TYR A 152 -7.51 -10.62 0.09
N GLY A 153 -7.59 -11.08 1.36
CA GLY A 153 -6.44 -11.61 2.09
C GLY A 153 -6.31 -13.13 2.05
N THR A 154 -7.33 -13.86 1.59
CA THR A 154 -7.38 -15.33 1.66
C THR A 154 -8.05 -15.95 0.45
N GLY A 155 -7.91 -17.28 0.33
CA GLY A 155 -8.60 -18.07 -0.67
C GLY A 155 -8.08 -17.86 -2.09
N SER A 156 -8.90 -18.25 -3.08
CA SER A 156 -8.55 -18.14 -4.50
C SER A 156 -8.55 -16.72 -5.04
N LYS A 157 -9.13 -15.78 -4.28
CA LYS A 157 -9.20 -14.35 -4.62
C LYS A 157 -8.07 -13.54 -3.99
N LYS A 158 -7.19 -14.17 -3.19
CA LYS A 158 -6.12 -13.47 -2.47
C LYS A 158 -5.32 -12.58 -3.42
N GLY A 159 -5.21 -11.29 -3.06
CA GLY A 159 -4.52 -10.28 -3.83
C GLY A 159 -5.38 -9.57 -4.88
N SER A 160 -6.59 -10.04 -5.18
CA SER A 160 -7.51 -9.28 -6.03
C SER A 160 -8.27 -8.21 -5.24
N TRP A 161 -8.82 -7.22 -5.95
CA TRP A 161 -9.51 -6.05 -5.40
C TRP A 161 -11.02 -6.19 -5.48
N ASN A 162 -11.71 -5.61 -4.51
CA ASN A 162 -13.16 -5.54 -4.46
C ASN A 162 -13.61 -4.17 -3.97
N ASP A 163 -14.72 -3.67 -4.51
CA ASP A 163 -15.46 -2.56 -3.91
C ASP A 163 -16.34 -3.08 -2.77
N TYR A 164 -16.48 -2.27 -1.73
CA TYR A 164 -17.25 -2.71 -0.56
C TYR A 164 -17.89 -1.54 0.18
N VAL A 165 -18.96 -1.85 0.90
CA VAL A 165 -19.70 -0.91 1.74
C VAL A 165 -19.06 -0.83 3.13
N ILE A 166 -19.14 0.32 3.78
CA ILE A 166 -18.83 0.46 5.21
C ILE A 166 -20.00 -0.08 6.07
N GLY A 167 -19.67 -0.53 7.29
CA GLY A 167 -20.67 -1.01 8.26
C GLY A 167 -21.17 -2.45 8.05
N ASP A 168 -20.56 -3.25 7.18
CA ASP A 168 -20.91 -4.67 6.97
C ASP A 168 -19.96 -5.66 7.66
N ASP A 169 -19.11 -5.19 8.57
CA ASP A 169 -18.30 -5.98 9.50
C ASP A 169 -17.51 -7.17 8.89
N LYS A 170 -16.98 -7.02 7.67
CA LYS A 170 -16.23 -8.10 6.98
C LYS A 170 -14.78 -7.78 6.65
N VAL A 171 -14.36 -6.54 6.88
CA VAL A 171 -12.97 -6.13 6.66
C VAL A 171 -12.30 -5.90 8.01
N ASP A 172 -11.38 -6.77 8.36
CA ASP A 172 -10.77 -6.88 9.69
C ASP A 172 -9.34 -6.34 9.75
N ALA A 173 -8.92 -5.61 8.74
CA ALA A 173 -7.59 -5.04 8.67
C ALA A 173 -7.54 -3.83 7.72
N TYR A 174 -6.44 -3.10 7.80
CA TYR A 174 -6.05 -2.11 6.81
C TYR A 174 -4.55 -2.13 6.57
N ILE A 175 -4.13 -1.59 5.43
CA ILE A 175 -2.72 -1.58 5.06
C ILE A 175 -2.23 -0.14 5.04
N ILE A 176 -1.20 0.13 5.83
CA ILE A 176 -0.51 1.42 5.86
C ILE A 176 0.73 1.34 4.96
N GLU A 177 0.89 2.34 4.14
CA GLU A 177 2.10 2.58 3.36
C GLU A 177 2.84 3.80 3.88
N TYR A 178 4.18 3.77 3.82
CA TYR A 178 5.10 4.84 4.21
C TYR A 178 6.14 5.01 3.11
N GLY A 179 6.18 6.16 2.50
CA GLY A 179 7.13 6.48 1.43
C GLY A 179 6.52 7.41 0.40
N GLY A 180 7.30 7.75 -0.63
CA GLY A 180 6.86 8.55 -1.76
C GLY A 180 6.40 9.98 -1.45
N GLN A 181 6.07 10.30 -0.21
CA GLN A 181 5.76 11.66 0.23
C GLN A 181 7.06 12.38 0.61
N GLY A 182 7.19 13.65 0.24
CA GLY A 182 8.35 14.46 0.58
C GLY A 182 8.55 14.51 2.11
N GLY A 183 9.64 13.89 2.57
CA GLY A 183 10.04 13.85 3.96
C GLY A 183 11.39 13.14 4.08
N THR A 184 12.18 13.51 5.09
CA THR A 184 13.44 12.82 5.36
C THR A 184 13.13 11.63 6.26
N ALA A 185 13.30 10.42 5.74
CA ALA A 185 13.28 9.22 6.57
C ALA A 185 14.41 9.32 7.60
N THR A 186 14.06 9.31 8.88
CA THR A 186 15.07 9.21 9.94
C THR A 186 15.46 7.74 10.07
N VAL A 187 16.67 7.41 9.69
CA VAL A 187 17.21 6.06 9.78
C VAL A 187 17.49 5.76 11.26
N PHE A 188 16.70 4.87 11.86
CA PHE A 188 16.94 4.39 13.23
C PHE A 188 17.53 2.98 13.19
N GLY A 189 18.63 2.77 13.90
CA GLY A 189 19.26 1.47 14.08
C GLY A 189 20.27 1.13 13.01
N ALA A 190 21.38 1.84 12.99
CA ALA A 190 22.52 1.47 12.16
C ALA A 190 23.29 0.32 12.83
N ALA A 191 23.40 -0.83 12.13
CA ALA A 191 24.46 -1.77 12.43
C ALA A 191 25.73 -1.29 11.74
N SER A 192 26.77 -0.99 12.53
CA SER A 192 28.06 -0.59 11.98
C SER A 192 28.88 -1.82 11.65
N ILE A 193 29.25 -1.99 10.38
CA ILE A 193 30.25 -2.97 9.95
C ILE A 193 31.56 -2.22 9.78
N SER A 194 32.53 -2.51 10.64
CA SER A 194 33.90 -1.99 10.49
C SER A 194 34.68 -2.95 9.60
N ILE A 195 35.10 -2.48 8.43
CA ILE A 195 35.99 -3.21 7.56
C ILE A 195 37.39 -2.64 7.82
N THR A 196 38.27 -3.43 8.42
CA THR A 196 39.68 -3.08 8.56
C THR A 196 40.43 -3.72 7.42
N SER A 197 40.96 -2.91 6.49
CA SER A 197 41.96 -3.40 5.48
C SER A 197 43.34 -3.34 6.09
N THR A 198 44.01 -4.46 6.23
CA THR A 198 45.46 -4.50 6.48
C THR A 198 46.14 -4.55 5.13
N GLU A 199 46.93 -3.52 4.81
CA GLU A 199 47.85 -3.62 3.69
C GLU A 199 48.96 -4.63 4.04
N ALA A 200 49.16 -5.57 3.14
CA ALA A 200 50.34 -6.45 3.21
C ALA A 200 51.57 -5.59 2.92
N THR A 201 52.47 -5.50 3.89
CA THR A 201 53.80 -4.94 3.64
C THR A 201 54.62 -5.98 2.92
N ASP A 202 54.87 -5.76 1.63
CA ASP A 202 55.93 -6.49 0.92
C ASP A 202 57.28 -6.15 1.55
N ASN A 203 58.00 -7.18 1.99
CA ASN A 203 59.41 -7.14 2.40
C ASN A 203 60.30 -7.34 1.16
#